data_cc7a1448d44e634315d3117291d45120
#
_entry.id   cc7a1448d44e634315d3117291d45120
#
_cell.length_a   1.000
_cell.length_b   1.000
_cell.length_c   1.000
_cell.angle_alpha   90.00
_cell.angle_beta   90.00
_cell.angle_gamma   90.00
#
_symmetry.space_group_name_H-M   'P 1'
#
loop_
_entity.id
_entity.type
_entity.pdbx_description
1 polymer ?
#
loop_
_entity_poly.entity_id
_entity_poly.type
_entity_poly.pdbx_seq_one_letter_code
_entity_poly.pdbx_strand_id
1 'polypeptide(L)'
;MVAGELQQIAIKRRAEVEEFQRKHRAGLLTLLFTDIVDSAKLKQTFGDREAVIAIQHHHAMIREILGQFSEGEEIETAGDSFFIVFTKPSDAVKFSLLVQARLRALSAEVGRPVFDRIGIHVGEVWIEEHESAGKAQDLYGLQVDTCARVQSLGQADQILLSRFPFDSARQALKGEELPGIEALSWLNHGPYRMKGVEEPL
;
A
#
# COMPACT_ATOMS: atom_id res chain seq x y z
N MET A 1 25.01 34.26 -2.09
CA MET A 1 26.07 33.23 -2.01
C MET A 1 25.63 32.05 -1.08
N VAL A 2 25.27 32.30 0.17
CA VAL A 2 24.96 31.23 1.16
C VAL A 2 23.81 30.30 0.75
N ALA A 3 22.75 30.79 0.12
CA ALA A 3 21.60 29.96 -0.29
C ALA A 3 21.95 28.94 -1.40
N GLY A 4 22.82 29.31 -2.33
CA GLY A 4 23.28 28.39 -3.40
C GLY A 4 24.20 27.29 -2.88
N GLU A 5 25.03 27.59 -1.88
CA GLU A 5 25.92 26.61 -1.25
C GLU A 5 25.13 25.59 -0.43
N LEU A 6 24.12 26.03 0.34
CA LEU A 6 23.24 25.13 1.10
C LEU A 6 22.43 24.21 0.17
N GLN A 7 21.98 24.73 -0.96
CA GLN A 7 21.24 23.93 -1.94
C GLN A 7 22.15 22.89 -2.63
N GLN A 8 23.38 23.23 -2.95
CA GLN A 8 24.37 22.28 -3.48
C GLN A 8 24.75 21.20 -2.47
N ILE A 9 24.92 21.56 -1.18
CA ILE A 9 25.20 20.61 -0.12
C ILE A 9 24.02 19.65 0.06
N ALA A 10 22.77 20.13 0.00
CA ALA A 10 21.57 19.30 0.10
C ALA A 10 21.47 18.31 -1.07
N ILE A 11 21.73 18.77 -2.31
CA ILE A 11 21.72 17.92 -3.51
C ILE A 11 22.82 16.86 -3.42
N LYS A 12 24.04 17.23 -3.02
CA LYS A 12 25.15 16.29 -2.88
C LYS A 12 24.86 15.22 -1.82
N ARG A 13 24.34 15.62 -0.65
CA ARG A 13 23.96 14.66 0.40
C ARG A 13 22.86 13.73 -0.04
N ARG A 14 21.88 14.22 -0.79
CA ARG A 14 20.81 13.38 -1.33
C ARG A 14 21.38 12.33 -2.29
N ALA A 15 22.25 12.72 -3.22
CA ALA A 15 22.90 11.78 -4.14
C ALA A 15 23.77 10.73 -3.40
N GLU A 16 24.49 11.15 -2.35
CA GLU A 16 25.28 10.22 -1.50
C GLU A 16 24.37 9.21 -0.76
N VAL A 17 23.24 9.65 -0.27
CA VAL A 17 22.26 8.76 0.39
C VAL A 17 21.61 7.80 -0.62
N GLU A 18 21.23 8.28 -1.80
CA GLU A 18 20.66 7.45 -2.87
C GLU A 18 21.70 6.42 -3.36
N GLU A 19 22.97 6.81 -3.51
CA GLU A 19 24.04 5.89 -3.85
C GLU A 19 24.31 4.86 -2.74
N PHE A 20 24.28 5.28 -1.48
CA PHE A 20 24.40 4.38 -0.33
C PHE A 20 23.25 3.35 -0.30
N GLN A 21 22.00 3.78 -0.47
CA GLN A 21 20.84 2.88 -0.52
C GLN A 21 20.95 1.89 -1.67
N ARG A 22 21.28 2.36 -2.88
CA ARG A 22 21.50 1.50 -4.05
C ARG A 22 22.60 0.47 -3.82
N LYS A 23 23.70 0.86 -3.15
CA LYS A 23 24.85 -0.01 -2.86
C LYS A 23 24.56 -1.07 -1.83
N HIS A 24 23.66 -0.80 -0.89
CA HIS A 24 23.33 -1.71 0.21
C HIS A 24 22.05 -2.51 -0.01
N ARG A 25 21.29 -2.26 -1.08
CA ARG A 25 20.10 -3.02 -1.50
C ARG A 25 19.09 -3.29 -0.38
N ALA A 26 19.05 -2.43 0.64
CA ALA A 26 18.12 -2.52 1.74
C ALA A 26 17.46 -1.15 1.96
N GLY A 27 16.18 -1.13 2.24
CA GLY A 27 15.42 0.09 2.49
C GLY A 27 14.34 -0.11 3.53
N LEU A 28 14.07 0.95 4.31
CA LEU A 28 12.90 1.01 5.17
C LEU A 28 11.74 1.57 4.35
N LEU A 29 10.75 0.74 4.04
CA LEU A 29 9.61 1.11 3.22
C LEU A 29 8.29 0.87 3.95
N THR A 30 7.28 1.61 3.52
CA THR A 30 5.88 1.34 3.87
C THR A 30 5.33 0.36 2.84
N LEU A 31 5.00 -0.83 3.28
CA LEU A 31 4.49 -1.93 2.49
C LEU A 31 2.96 -1.94 2.56
N LEU A 32 2.31 -2.17 1.44
CA LEU A 32 0.86 -2.26 1.34
C LEU A 32 0.47 -3.46 0.49
N PHE A 33 -0.35 -4.32 1.06
CA PHE A 33 -1.05 -5.37 0.31
C PHE A 33 -2.54 -5.07 0.27
N THR A 34 -3.16 -5.29 -0.89
CA THR A 34 -4.61 -5.24 -1.07
C THR A 34 -5.08 -6.36 -1.97
N ASP A 35 -6.28 -6.88 -1.70
CA ASP A 35 -6.98 -7.80 -2.59
C ASP A 35 -8.50 -7.66 -2.45
N ILE A 36 -9.23 -8.12 -3.47
CA ILE A 36 -10.70 -8.15 -3.46
C ILE A 36 -11.17 -9.29 -2.56
N VAL A 37 -11.97 -8.96 -1.55
CA VAL A 37 -12.56 -9.97 -0.65
C VAL A 37 -13.55 -10.85 -1.42
N ASP A 38 -13.44 -12.17 -1.24
CA ASP A 38 -14.32 -13.16 -1.88
C ASP A 38 -14.29 -13.11 -3.43
N SER A 39 -13.18 -12.72 -4.06
CA SER A 39 -13.04 -12.65 -5.53
C SER A 39 -13.43 -13.96 -6.25
N ALA A 40 -13.22 -15.12 -5.61
CA ALA A 40 -13.68 -16.41 -6.12
C ALA A 40 -15.21 -16.50 -6.22
N LYS A 41 -15.95 -15.88 -5.30
CA LYS A 41 -17.42 -15.82 -5.35
C LYS A 41 -17.92 -14.94 -6.48
N LEU A 42 -17.18 -13.90 -6.88
CA LEU A 42 -17.52 -13.09 -8.06
C LEU A 42 -17.57 -13.97 -9.31
N LYS A 43 -16.58 -14.85 -9.50
CA LYS A 43 -16.55 -15.80 -10.61
C LYS A 43 -17.72 -16.78 -10.56
N GLN A 44 -18.03 -17.32 -9.38
CA GLN A 44 -19.14 -18.27 -9.21
C GLN A 44 -20.52 -17.61 -9.44
N THR A 45 -20.69 -16.36 -9.03
CA THR A 45 -21.99 -15.67 -9.07
C THR A 45 -22.25 -15.04 -10.45
N PHE A 46 -21.25 -14.45 -11.08
CA PHE A 46 -21.42 -13.64 -12.29
C PHE A 46 -20.79 -14.28 -13.55
N GLY A 47 -20.06 -15.39 -13.37
CA GLY A 47 -19.30 -16.05 -14.44
C GLY A 47 -17.92 -15.41 -14.67
N ASP A 48 -17.04 -16.17 -15.32
CA ASP A 48 -15.64 -15.80 -15.50
C ASP A 48 -15.44 -14.48 -16.25
N ARG A 49 -16.24 -14.25 -17.30
CA ARG A 49 -16.13 -13.05 -18.15
C ARG A 49 -16.38 -11.76 -17.35
N GLU A 50 -17.48 -11.73 -16.61
CA GLU A 50 -17.87 -10.54 -15.81
C GLU A 50 -16.90 -10.32 -14.65
N ALA A 51 -16.40 -11.40 -14.03
CA ALA A 51 -15.39 -11.33 -13.00
C ALA A 51 -14.06 -10.77 -13.53
N VAL A 52 -13.62 -11.18 -14.72
CA VAL A 52 -12.41 -10.64 -15.35
C VAL A 52 -12.57 -9.15 -15.65
N ILE A 53 -13.74 -8.71 -16.16
CA ILE A 53 -14.01 -7.29 -16.41
C ILE A 53 -13.95 -6.48 -15.09
N ALA A 54 -14.53 -7.00 -14.01
CA ALA A 54 -14.51 -6.36 -12.71
C ALA A 54 -13.08 -6.22 -12.17
N ILE A 55 -12.25 -7.26 -12.29
CA ILE A 55 -10.84 -7.23 -11.90
C ILE A 55 -10.05 -6.21 -12.74
N GLN A 56 -10.30 -6.14 -14.05
CA GLN A 56 -9.64 -5.18 -14.92
C GLN A 56 -10.00 -3.72 -14.55
N HIS A 57 -11.26 -3.46 -14.24
CA HIS A 57 -11.70 -2.15 -13.75
C HIS A 57 -11.06 -1.80 -12.39
N HIS A 58 -11.00 -2.78 -11.48
CA HIS A 58 -10.30 -2.64 -10.20
C HIS A 58 -8.82 -2.29 -10.42
N HIS A 59 -8.11 -3.00 -11.29
CA HIS A 59 -6.71 -2.71 -11.63
C HIS A 59 -6.52 -1.30 -12.19
N ALA A 60 -7.38 -0.88 -13.11
CA ALA A 60 -7.31 0.45 -13.69
C ALA A 60 -7.51 1.53 -12.63
N MET A 61 -8.50 1.35 -11.73
CA MET A 61 -8.78 2.25 -10.63
C MET A 61 -7.61 2.34 -9.62
N ILE A 62 -7.04 1.20 -9.22
CA ILE A 62 -5.88 1.16 -8.31
C ILE A 62 -4.72 1.97 -8.91
N ARG A 63 -4.39 1.75 -10.18
CA ARG A 63 -3.29 2.45 -10.86
C ARG A 63 -3.57 3.93 -11.10
N GLU A 64 -4.82 4.30 -11.39
CA GLU A 64 -5.25 5.71 -11.49
C GLU A 64 -5.04 6.46 -10.17
N ILE A 65 -5.43 5.84 -9.05
CA ILE A 65 -5.25 6.43 -7.72
C ILE A 65 -3.75 6.46 -7.36
N LEU A 66 -3.01 5.37 -7.60
CA LEU A 66 -1.57 5.29 -7.34
C LEU A 66 -0.79 6.36 -8.11
N GLY A 67 -1.18 6.67 -9.33
CA GLY A 67 -0.59 7.73 -10.14
C GLY A 67 -0.65 9.15 -9.53
N GLN A 68 -1.45 9.34 -8.47
CA GLN A 68 -1.50 10.61 -7.72
C GLN A 68 -0.38 10.71 -6.65
N PHE A 69 0.34 9.61 -6.40
CA PHE A 69 1.38 9.50 -5.37
C PHE A 69 2.75 9.31 -6.02
N SER A 70 3.53 10.37 -6.12
CA SER A 70 4.88 10.34 -6.76
C SER A 70 5.89 9.44 -6.04
N GLU A 71 5.64 9.10 -4.79
CA GLU A 71 6.49 8.25 -3.95
C GLU A 71 5.83 6.89 -3.64
N GLY A 72 4.85 6.48 -4.47
CA GLY A 72 4.21 5.18 -4.44
C GLY A 72 4.56 4.37 -5.69
N GLU A 73 4.87 3.09 -5.53
CA GLU A 73 5.28 2.19 -6.63
C GLU A 73 4.58 0.84 -6.53
N GLU A 74 4.02 0.38 -7.66
CA GLU A 74 3.51 -0.98 -7.81
C GLU A 74 4.68 -1.95 -8.00
N ILE A 75 4.84 -2.88 -7.07
CA ILE A 75 5.89 -3.90 -7.12
C ILE A 75 5.38 -5.16 -7.82
N GLU A 76 4.19 -5.60 -7.46
CA GLU A 76 3.62 -6.82 -8.00
C GLU A 76 2.10 -6.76 -8.07
N THR A 77 1.54 -7.39 -9.10
CA THR A 77 0.10 -7.68 -9.21
C THR A 77 -0.09 -9.15 -9.51
N ALA A 78 -0.84 -9.84 -8.67
CA ALA A 78 -1.15 -11.26 -8.81
C ALA A 78 -2.67 -11.49 -8.67
N GLY A 79 -3.32 -11.82 -9.77
CA GLY A 79 -4.78 -11.99 -9.79
C GLY A 79 -5.50 -10.67 -9.51
N ASP A 80 -6.17 -10.55 -8.37
CA ASP A 80 -6.84 -9.35 -7.88
C ASP A 80 -6.05 -8.62 -6.79
N SER A 81 -4.85 -9.13 -6.45
CA SER A 81 -4.01 -8.59 -5.39
C SER A 81 -2.96 -7.64 -5.92
N PHE A 82 -2.65 -6.60 -5.14
CA PHE A 82 -1.52 -5.70 -5.38
C PHE A 82 -0.57 -5.69 -4.20
N PHE A 83 0.72 -5.65 -4.52
CA PHE A 83 1.78 -5.28 -3.62
C PHE A 83 2.33 -3.92 -4.04
N ILE A 84 2.19 -2.92 -3.18
CA ILE A 84 2.55 -1.53 -3.42
C ILE A 84 3.46 -1.06 -2.29
N VAL A 85 4.40 -0.19 -2.58
CA VAL A 85 5.26 0.44 -1.57
C VAL A 85 5.16 1.95 -1.61
N PHE A 86 5.41 2.57 -0.46
CA PHE A 86 5.48 4.02 -0.30
C PHE A 86 6.66 4.38 0.58
N THR A 87 7.19 5.57 0.41
CA THR A 87 8.21 6.11 1.32
C THR A 87 7.60 6.61 2.63
N LYS A 88 6.28 6.96 2.63
CA LYS A 88 5.57 7.56 3.78
C LYS A 88 4.34 6.76 4.18
N PRO A 89 4.19 6.40 5.47
CA PRO A 89 2.97 5.75 5.96
C PRO A 89 1.69 6.57 5.71
N SER A 90 1.77 7.89 5.79
CA SER A 90 0.63 8.78 5.53
C SER A 90 0.10 8.67 4.09
N ASP A 91 0.99 8.52 3.11
CA ASP A 91 0.60 8.39 1.71
C ASP A 91 -0.04 7.02 1.43
N ALA A 92 0.49 5.94 2.03
CA ALA A 92 -0.15 4.62 1.98
C ALA A 92 -1.56 4.63 2.58
N VAL A 93 -1.78 5.35 3.69
CA VAL A 93 -3.11 5.49 4.30
C VAL A 93 -4.03 6.33 3.43
N LYS A 94 -3.58 7.48 2.90
CA LYS A 94 -4.37 8.31 1.97
C LYS A 94 -4.78 7.51 0.74
N PHE A 95 -3.85 6.81 0.13
CA PHE A 95 -4.11 5.91 -0.99
C PHE A 95 -5.20 4.89 -0.65
N SER A 96 -5.06 4.19 0.48
CA SER A 96 -6.02 3.18 0.93
C SER A 96 -7.42 3.74 1.14
N LEU A 97 -7.53 4.92 1.73
CA LEU A 97 -8.79 5.61 1.96
C LEU A 97 -9.48 5.99 0.65
N LEU A 98 -8.72 6.51 -0.33
CA LEU A 98 -9.24 6.83 -1.66
C LEU A 98 -9.71 5.58 -2.41
N VAL A 99 -8.95 4.47 -2.33
CA VAL A 99 -9.35 3.19 -2.90
C VAL A 99 -10.67 2.71 -2.32
N GLN A 100 -10.81 2.67 -0.99
CA GLN A 100 -12.04 2.23 -0.34
C GLN A 100 -13.23 3.15 -0.66
N ALA A 101 -13.03 4.47 -0.67
CA ALA A 101 -14.08 5.42 -1.06
C ALA A 101 -14.55 5.18 -2.50
N ARG A 102 -13.63 4.95 -3.44
CA ARG A 102 -13.95 4.68 -4.84
C ARG A 102 -14.66 3.34 -5.02
N LEU A 103 -14.25 2.31 -4.29
CA LEU A 103 -14.90 0.99 -4.31
C LEU A 103 -16.31 1.04 -3.75
N ARG A 104 -16.56 1.80 -2.67
CA ARG A 104 -17.93 2.02 -2.16
C ARG A 104 -18.83 2.69 -3.19
N ALA A 105 -18.33 3.73 -3.86
CA ALA A 105 -19.07 4.42 -4.92
C ALA A 105 -19.38 3.46 -6.09
N LEU A 106 -18.38 2.72 -6.56
CA LEU A 106 -18.53 1.73 -7.63
C LEU A 106 -19.54 0.64 -7.24
N SER A 107 -19.44 0.11 -6.02
CA SER A 107 -20.36 -0.92 -5.51
C SER A 107 -21.81 -0.44 -5.48
N ALA A 108 -22.03 0.83 -5.13
CA ALA A 108 -23.35 1.45 -5.15
C ALA A 108 -23.89 1.64 -6.59
N GLU A 109 -23.05 2.07 -7.52
CA GLU A 109 -23.41 2.28 -8.94
C GLU A 109 -23.79 0.97 -9.64
N VAL A 110 -22.98 -0.09 -9.44
CA VAL A 110 -23.20 -1.37 -10.13
C VAL A 110 -24.12 -2.33 -9.39
N GLY A 111 -24.55 -1.96 -8.16
CA GLY A 111 -25.37 -2.81 -7.30
C GLY A 111 -24.71 -4.12 -6.89
N ARG A 112 -23.37 -4.14 -6.85
CA ARG A 112 -22.54 -5.33 -6.53
C ARG A 112 -21.46 -4.95 -5.53
N PRO A 113 -21.31 -5.66 -4.41
CA PRO A 113 -20.26 -5.39 -3.44
C PRO A 113 -18.90 -5.83 -4.01
N VAL A 114 -18.04 -4.86 -4.26
CA VAL A 114 -16.62 -5.06 -4.58
C VAL A 114 -15.83 -4.27 -3.55
N PHE A 115 -15.18 -4.97 -2.64
CA PHE A 115 -14.43 -4.35 -1.55
C PHE A 115 -13.08 -5.00 -1.40
N ASP A 116 -12.08 -4.18 -1.13
CA ASP A 116 -10.75 -4.65 -0.77
C ASP A 116 -10.61 -4.80 0.74
N ARG A 117 -9.69 -5.65 1.14
CA ARG A 117 -9.02 -5.61 2.42
C ARG A 117 -7.59 -5.14 2.20
N ILE A 118 -7.15 -4.20 3.02
CA ILE A 118 -5.85 -3.56 2.87
C ILE A 118 -5.04 -3.74 4.15
N GLY A 119 -3.78 -4.15 4.01
CA GLY A 119 -2.82 -4.25 5.10
C GLY A 119 -1.63 -3.34 4.86
N ILE A 120 -1.23 -2.59 5.90
CA ILE A 120 -0.10 -1.65 5.84
C ILE A 120 0.90 -1.98 6.96
N HIS A 121 2.16 -2.13 6.58
CA HIS A 121 3.27 -2.36 7.49
C HIS A 121 4.49 -1.54 7.09
N VAL A 122 5.36 -1.24 8.04
CA VAL A 122 6.66 -0.60 7.77
C VAL A 122 7.75 -1.54 8.21
N GLY A 123 8.69 -1.79 7.33
CA GLY A 123 9.81 -2.65 7.64
C GLY A 123 10.97 -2.50 6.68
N GLU A 124 12.11 -3.04 7.11
CA GLU A 124 13.27 -3.17 6.25
C GLU A 124 13.06 -4.31 5.25
N VAL A 125 13.32 -4.03 3.99
CA VAL A 125 13.21 -4.97 2.89
C VAL A 125 14.52 -5.05 2.11
N TRP A 126 14.77 -6.21 1.52
CA TRP A 126 15.84 -6.39 0.55
C TRP A 126 15.30 -6.07 -0.84
N ILE A 127 16.01 -5.20 -1.58
CA ILE A 127 15.63 -4.75 -2.92
C ILE A 127 16.52 -5.47 -3.93
N GLU A 128 15.93 -6.23 -4.84
CA GLU A 128 16.62 -6.85 -5.97
C GLU A 128 16.17 -6.17 -7.28
N GLU A 129 17.13 -5.51 -7.94
CA GLU A 129 16.91 -4.89 -9.24
C GLU A 129 17.07 -5.93 -10.37
N HIS A 130 16.10 -6.02 -11.25
CA HIS A 130 16.19 -6.86 -12.44
C HIS A 130 16.52 -6.01 -13.68
N GLU A 131 17.66 -6.29 -14.32
CA GLU A 131 18.06 -5.63 -15.57
C GLU A 131 17.22 -6.06 -16.79
N SER A 132 16.34 -7.05 -16.67
CA SER A 132 15.57 -7.61 -17.79
C SER A 132 14.09 -7.33 -17.72
N ALA A 133 13.62 -6.73 -18.80
CA ALA A 133 12.27 -6.59 -19.31
C ALA A 133 11.07 -6.84 -18.35
N GLY A 134 10.52 -5.78 -17.79
CA GLY A 134 9.13 -5.76 -17.35
C GLY A 134 8.87 -5.74 -15.85
N LYS A 135 9.82 -6.10 -15.00
CA LYS A 135 9.80 -5.87 -13.56
C LYS A 135 11.06 -5.08 -13.17
N ALA A 136 10.86 -3.92 -12.58
CA ALA A 136 11.98 -3.08 -12.18
C ALA A 136 12.65 -3.58 -10.91
N GLN A 137 11.90 -4.16 -9.96
CA GLN A 137 12.39 -4.55 -8.64
C GLN A 137 11.57 -5.70 -8.06
N ASP A 138 12.21 -6.59 -7.31
CA ASP A 138 11.57 -7.51 -6.40
C ASP A 138 11.95 -7.17 -4.95
N LEU A 139 11.01 -7.32 -4.02
CA LEU A 139 11.24 -7.03 -2.61
C LEU A 139 11.09 -8.29 -1.78
N TYR A 140 12.08 -8.56 -0.96
CA TYR A 140 12.12 -9.75 -0.11
C TYR A 140 12.31 -9.38 1.36
N GLY A 141 11.80 -10.22 2.22
CA GLY A 141 12.06 -10.16 3.65
C GLY A 141 10.85 -10.54 4.50
N LEU A 142 11.12 -10.85 5.76
CA LEU A 142 10.09 -11.19 6.75
C LEU A 142 9.02 -10.09 6.88
N GLN A 143 9.39 -8.84 6.61
CA GLN A 143 8.46 -7.71 6.70
C GLN A 143 7.42 -7.71 5.57
N VAL A 144 7.78 -8.24 4.39
CA VAL A 144 6.83 -8.45 3.29
C VAL A 144 5.78 -9.49 3.69
N ASP A 145 6.23 -10.65 4.24
CA ASP A 145 5.33 -11.67 4.76
C ASP A 145 4.45 -11.15 5.90
N THR A 146 5.02 -10.31 6.77
CA THR A 146 4.29 -9.69 7.88
C THR A 146 3.19 -8.77 7.36
N CYS A 147 3.46 -7.95 6.35
CA CYS A 147 2.47 -7.09 5.72
C CYS A 147 1.32 -7.90 5.10
N ALA A 148 1.62 -8.95 4.36
CA ALA A 148 0.63 -9.85 3.79
C ALA A 148 -0.27 -10.50 4.87
N ARG A 149 0.31 -10.82 6.03
CA ARG A 149 -0.47 -11.35 7.19
C ARG A 149 -1.35 -10.29 7.82
N VAL A 150 -0.86 -9.05 7.99
CA VAL A 150 -1.70 -7.93 8.46
C VAL A 150 -2.91 -7.78 7.53
N GLN A 151 -2.68 -7.77 6.21
CA GLN A 151 -3.76 -7.70 5.23
C GLN A 151 -4.75 -8.87 5.34
N SER A 152 -4.26 -10.11 5.55
CA SER A 152 -5.11 -11.30 5.64
C SER A 152 -6.06 -11.32 6.84
N LEU A 153 -5.79 -10.54 7.89
CA LEU A 153 -6.68 -10.37 9.04
C LEU A 153 -7.84 -9.42 8.74
N GLY A 154 -7.72 -8.61 7.69
CA GLY A 154 -8.74 -7.64 7.30
C GLY A 154 -10.01 -8.29 6.75
N GLN A 155 -11.13 -7.63 6.98
CA GLN A 155 -12.40 -7.92 6.34
C GLN A 155 -12.64 -6.96 5.18
N ALA A 156 -13.71 -7.18 4.43
CA ALA A 156 -14.13 -6.27 3.37
C ALA A 156 -14.22 -4.83 3.87
N ASP A 157 -13.68 -3.90 3.09
CA ASP A 157 -13.69 -2.46 3.38
C ASP A 157 -12.84 -2.06 4.62
N GLN A 158 -11.93 -2.93 5.10
CA GLN A 158 -11.03 -2.61 6.20
C GLN A 158 -9.62 -2.26 5.73
N ILE A 159 -9.03 -1.29 6.44
CA ILE A 159 -7.61 -0.93 6.34
C ILE A 159 -6.97 -1.23 7.69
N LEU A 160 -6.10 -2.23 7.73
CA LEU A 160 -5.36 -2.62 8.93
C LEU A 160 -3.92 -2.13 8.87
N LEU A 161 -3.44 -1.62 9.98
CA LEU A 161 -2.07 -1.11 10.10
C LEU A 161 -1.37 -1.80 11.27
N SER A 162 -0.10 -2.13 11.08
CA SER A 162 0.77 -2.42 12.21
C SER A 162 1.07 -1.14 13.01
N ARG A 163 1.65 -1.28 14.20
CA ARG A 163 1.81 -0.19 15.17
C ARG A 163 2.51 1.05 14.61
N PHE A 164 3.65 0.87 13.93
CA PHE A 164 4.45 2.00 13.48
C PHE A 164 3.73 2.86 12.41
N PRO A 165 3.21 2.32 11.29
CA PRO A 165 2.45 3.11 10.32
C PRO A 165 1.18 3.71 10.91
N PHE A 166 0.53 3.05 11.88
CA PHE A 166 -0.62 3.61 12.60
C PHE A 166 -0.26 4.90 13.34
N ASP A 167 0.76 4.86 14.19
CA ASP A 167 1.16 6.03 15.00
C ASP A 167 1.68 7.16 14.10
N SER A 168 2.49 6.84 13.07
CA SER A 168 3.06 7.81 12.14
C SER A 168 1.98 8.50 11.28
N ALA A 169 1.12 7.72 10.63
CA ALA A 169 0.08 8.27 9.78
C ALA A 169 -0.96 9.06 10.57
N ARG A 170 -1.35 8.59 11.76
CA ARG A 170 -2.29 9.31 12.64
C ARG A 170 -1.79 10.69 13.03
N GLN A 171 -0.48 10.85 13.25
CA GLN A 171 0.11 12.17 13.52
C GLN A 171 0.13 13.05 12.28
N ALA A 172 0.57 12.50 11.15
CA ALA A 172 0.70 13.23 9.89
C ALA A 172 -0.65 13.70 9.33
N LEU A 173 -1.70 12.89 9.49
CA LEU A 173 -3.05 13.17 8.97
C LEU A 173 -3.95 13.92 9.96
N LYS A 174 -3.43 14.37 11.09
CA LYS A 174 -4.22 15.10 12.07
C LYS A 174 -4.68 16.46 11.52
N GLY A 175 -5.99 16.59 11.35
CA GLY A 175 -6.62 17.83 10.85
C GLY A 175 -6.54 17.98 9.31
N GLU A 176 -6.05 16.97 8.58
CA GLU A 176 -6.16 16.95 7.13
C GLU A 176 -7.60 16.60 6.69
N GLU A 177 -8.11 17.35 5.72
CA GLU A 177 -9.35 17.03 5.02
C GLU A 177 -8.99 16.32 3.70
N LEU A 178 -9.56 15.13 3.51
CA LEU A 178 -9.39 14.38 2.28
C LEU A 178 -10.66 14.47 1.46
N PRO A 179 -10.61 14.86 0.17
CA PRO A 179 -11.78 15.00 -0.67
C PRO A 179 -12.61 13.71 -0.76
N GLY A 180 -13.90 13.80 -0.41
CA GLY A 180 -14.82 12.65 -0.46
C GLY A 180 -14.67 11.65 0.71
N ILE A 181 -13.88 11.98 1.72
CA ILE A 181 -13.67 11.14 2.90
C ILE A 181 -14.15 11.92 4.13
N GLU A 182 -15.03 11.30 4.91
CA GLU A 182 -15.47 11.82 6.19
C GLU A 182 -14.35 11.85 7.22
N ALA A 183 -14.61 12.42 8.39
CA ALA A 183 -13.63 12.51 9.46
C ALA A 183 -13.03 11.13 9.81
N LEU A 184 -11.70 11.05 9.84
CA LEU A 184 -10.98 9.82 10.14
C LEU A 184 -11.14 9.42 11.60
N SER A 185 -11.50 8.18 11.84
CA SER A 185 -11.42 7.58 13.17
C SER A 185 -10.36 6.48 13.19
N TRP A 186 -9.59 6.44 14.29
CA TRP A 186 -8.50 5.51 14.47
C TRP A 186 -8.80 4.55 15.60
N LEU A 187 -8.89 3.26 15.27
CA LEU A 187 -9.18 2.21 16.24
C LEU A 187 -7.91 1.40 16.54
N ASN A 188 -7.53 1.36 17.81
CA ASN A 188 -6.41 0.52 18.26
C ASN A 188 -6.98 -0.81 18.79
N HIS A 189 -6.65 -1.91 18.11
CA HIS A 189 -7.06 -3.26 18.50
C HIS A 189 -6.15 -3.91 19.55
N GLY A 190 -5.06 -3.24 19.94
CA GLY A 190 -4.05 -3.79 20.84
C GLY A 190 -3.12 -4.79 20.13
N PRO A 191 -2.24 -5.45 20.91
CA PRO A 191 -1.27 -6.39 20.36
C PRO A 191 -1.97 -7.65 19.83
N TYR A 192 -1.60 -8.07 18.62
CA TYR A 192 -2.17 -9.23 17.95
C TYR A 192 -1.06 -10.24 17.58
N ARG A 193 -1.27 -11.52 17.94
CA ARG A 193 -0.35 -12.61 17.58
C ARG A 193 -0.70 -13.18 16.22
N MET A 194 0.28 -13.24 15.33
CA MET A 194 0.14 -13.83 14.00
C MET A 194 1.01 -15.08 13.85
N LYS A 195 0.54 -16.06 13.09
CA LYS A 195 1.30 -17.28 12.82
C LYS A 195 2.62 -16.93 12.12
N GLY A 196 3.77 -17.33 12.69
CA GLY A 196 5.10 -17.10 12.12
C GLY A 196 5.62 -15.67 12.27
N VAL A 197 5.02 -14.86 13.14
CA VAL A 197 5.58 -13.61 13.65
C VAL A 197 5.83 -13.83 15.13
N GLU A 198 7.09 -13.69 15.55
CA GLU A 198 7.51 -14.07 16.92
C GLU A 198 6.89 -13.17 17.97
N GLU A 199 6.88 -11.85 17.70
CA GLU A 199 6.33 -10.87 18.61
C GLU A 199 4.93 -10.39 18.16
N PRO A 200 4.02 -10.09 19.11
CA PRO A 200 2.73 -9.49 18.79
C PRO A 200 2.91 -8.10 18.15
N LEU A 201 2.17 -7.82 17.09
CA LEU A 201 2.13 -6.51 16.43
C LEU A 201 0.96 -5.68 16.93
#